data_fd5e3627aa077793998f16cdff2e4eb3
#
_entry.id   fd5e3627aa077793998f16cdff2e4eb3
#
_cell.length_a   1.000
_cell.length_b   1.000
_cell.length_c   1.000
_cell.angle_alpha   90.00
_cell.angle_beta   90.00
_cell.angle_gamma   90.00
#
_symmetry.space_group_name_H-M   'P 1'
#
loop_
_entity.id
_entity.type
_entity.pdbx_description
1 polymer ?
#
loop_
_entity_poly.entity_id
_entity_poly.type
_entity_poly.pdbx_seq_one_letter_code
_entity_poly.pdbx_strand_id
1 'polypeptide(L)'
;MPGSIIAAYFFTAGTFAFYATAAAINFAVSFVVTRVFGSKPPNSQDTGARQQVPPANNNSIPVVYGDAWLGGVFVDAVLSIDQKTMYYVLAISSISTDASASFSFDRQKFYYGDRLITFDTTDLTKVVSLTDGASPPNVDDKISGKLYISLYTSTNAGVITAVNGTAPHVFMGGADIAAALRWPSSGRQMNGLAFAIVKLVYNADAGTTGLQPITFYCKHYPKGGTVAKPGDVWYDYMTDARYGAGMTGLVDSTSATALNTYSDQTITYTPAGGGSATQARYRINGVVDTGKPVLDNVEKMLECCDSWMAYNAASGLWSIVINKAETSSFSFNDTNLIGEIRVSAIDINQQINQIQIEFPSKLNRDQPDLVYMETPAGLLYPNEPANRQTTTLEFTNDSVQAQYLGNRRLEQAREDLIVTITSTYPGIQVDAGDVVDITNADYGWTNKLFRVMKVSEATVDDGNLGATLELSEYNAVVYDDATITAFTAAP
;
A
#
# COMPACT_ATOMS: atom_id res chain seq x y z
N MET A 1 6.02 -35.66 14.98
CA MET A 1 5.90 -34.75 13.84
C MET A 1 5.32 -35.53 12.63
N PRO A 2 4.08 -35.23 12.21
CA PRO A 2 3.39 -36.06 11.21
C PRO A 2 4.07 -36.03 9.82
N GLY A 3 4.63 -34.90 9.41
CA GLY A 3 5.24 -34.75 8.09
C GLY A 3 6.51 -35.60 7.86
N SER A 4 7.33 -35.79 8.89
CA SER A 4 8.53 -36.65 8.78
C SER A 4 8.17 -38.12 8.66
N ILE A 5 7.09 -38.58 9.29
CA ILE A 5 6.64 -39.98 9.22
C ILE A 5 6.10 -40.27 7.80
N ILE A 6 5.31 -39.36 7.25
CA ILE A 6 4.76 -39.52 5.89
C ILE A 6 5.85 -39.39 4.85
N ALA A 7 6.77 -38.44 4.98
CA ALA A 7 7.89 -38.28 4.06
C ALA A 7 8.81 -39.51 4.05
N ALA A 8 9.02 -40.20 5.19
CA ALA A 8 9.79 -41.40 5.29
C ALA A 8 9.22 -42.61 4.48
N TYR A 9 7.93 -42.59 4.18
CA TYR A 9 7.31 -43.61 3.33
C TYR A 9 7.66 -43.50 1.85
N PHE A 10 8.04 -42.30 1.39
CA PHE A 10 8.25 -42.01 -0.04
C PHE A 10 9.70 -41.67 -0.39
N PHE A 11 10.49 -41.19 0.59
CA PHE A 11 11.83 -40.68 0.34
C PHE A 11 12.83 -41.12 1.39
N THR A 12 14.10 -41.28 0.98
CA THR A 12 15.17 -41.58 1.90
C THR A 12 15.49 -40.40 2.82
N ALA A 13 15.54 -40.62 4.11
CA ALA A 13 15.94 -39.60 5.07
C ALA A 13 17.30 -39.00 4.73
N GLY A 14 17.46 -37.67 4.83
CA GLY A 14 18.69 -36.96 4.45
C GLY A 14 18.71 -36.42 3.02
N THR A 15 17.67 -36.70 2.21
CA THR A 15 17.51 -36.06 0.91
C THR A 15 16.73 -34.77 1.01
N PHE A 16 16.92 -33.86 0.05
CA PHE A 16 16.13 -32.61 -0.01
C PHE A 16 14.63 -32.90 -0.14
N ALA A 17 14.27 -33.92 -0.94
CA ALA A 17 12.90 -34.36 -1.11
C ALA A 17 12.24 -34.79 0.21
N PHE A 18 12.96 -35.52 1.06
CA PHE A 18 12.46 -35.87 2.40
C PHE A 18 12.14 -34.63 3.23
N TYR A 19 13.07 -33.68 3.34
CA TYR A 19 12.88 -32.48 4.16
C TYR A 19 11.87 -31.51 3.54
N ALA A 20 11.87 -31.32 2.23
CA ALA A 20 10.89 -30.49 1.54
C ALA A 20 9.47 -31.04 1.69
N THR A 21 9.28 -32.35 1.55
CA THR A 21 7.98 -33.00 1.72
C THR A 21 7.55 -32.96 3.17
N ALA A 22 8.44 -33.21 4.13
CA ALA A 22 8.15 -33.13 5.56
C ALA A 22 7.76 -31.70 5.97
N ALA A 23 8.44 -30.69 5.44
CA ALA A 23 8.11 -29.30 5.68
C ALA A 23 6.74 -28.91 5.09
N ALA A 24 6.45 -29.31 3.85
CA ALA A 24 5.18 -29.04 3.19
C ALA A 24 3.99 -29.71 3.91
N ILE A 25 4.16 -30.96 4.35
CA ILE A 25 3.11 -31.70 5.09
C ILE A 25 2.90 -31.10 6.48
N ASN A 26 3.99 -30.77 7.21
CA ASN A 26 3.88 -30.11 8.52
C ASN A 26 3.20 -28.76 8.39
N PHE A 27 3.51 -28.02 7.36
CA PHE A 27 2.87 -26.74 7.04
C PHE A 27 1.37 -26.93 6.74
N ALA A 28 1.01 -27.86 5.86
CA ALA A 28 -0.38 -28.16 5.51
C ALA A 28 -1.18 -28.63 6.73
N VAL A 29 -0.62 -29.48 7.57
CA VAL A 29 -1.26 -29.96 8.82
C VAL A 29 -1.44 -28.79 9.80
N SER A 30 -0.43 -27.93 9.99
CA SER A 30 -0.53 -26.76 10.85
C SER A 30 -1.62 -25.81 10.36
N PHE A 31 -1.69 -25.60 9.04
CA PHE A 31 -2.70 -24.75 8.41
C PHE A 31 -4.13 -25.31 8.59
N VAL A 32 -4.33 -26.61 8.40
CA VAL A 32 -5.62 -27.25 8.59
C VAL A 32 -6.04 -27.25 10.07
N VAL A 33 -5.12 -27.55 10.99
CA VAL A 33 -5.40 -27.52 12.42
C VAL A 33 -5.75 -26.10 12.89
N THR A 34 -5.04 -25.08 12.41
CA THR A 34 -5.34 -23.70 12.77
C THR A 34 -6.68 -23.22 12.19
N ARG A 35 -7.06 -23.71 11.00
CA ARG A 35 -8.34 -23.33 10.37
C ARG A 35 -9.57 -24.07 10.94
N VAL A 36 -9.37 -25.31 11.37
CA VAL A 36 -10.50 -26.16 11.84
C VAL A 36 -10.71 -26.03 13.36
N PHE A 37 -9.65 -25.82 14.13
CA PHE A 37 -9.69 -25.80 15.60
C PHE A 37 -9.22 -24.48 16.23
N GLY A 38 -8.63 -23.56 15.46
CA GLY A 38 -8.26 -22.24 15.95
C GLY A 38 -9.48 -21.31 15.94
N SER A 39 -9.70 -20.57 17.04
CA SER A 39 -10.48 -19.34 16.98
C SER A 39 -9.94 -18.50 15.81
N LYS A 40 -10.83 -17.92 14.97
CA LYS A 40 -10.42 -16.99 13.91
C LYS A 40 -9.35 -16.06 14.50
N PRO A 41 -8.13 -16.01 13.94
CA PRO A 41 -7.23 -14.96 14.33
C PRO A 41 -7.98 -13.64 14.10
N PRO A 42 -7.86 -12.66 15.00
CA PRO A 42 -8.33 -11.32 14.70
C PRO A 42 -7.79 -10.98 13.31
N ASN A 43 -8.60 -10.32 12.48
CA ASN A 43 -8.12 -9.80 11.20
C ASN A 43 -6.81 -9.08 11.50
N SER A 44 -5.68 -9.75 11.30
CA SER A 44 -4.40 -9.09 11.29
C SER A 44 -4.46 -8.22 10.05
N GLN A 45 -4.70 -6.94 10.25
CA GLN A 45 -4.42 -5.94 9.24
C GLN A 45 -2.99 -6.20 8.80
N ASP A 46 -2.84 -6.50 7.52
CA ASP A 46 -1.60 -6.98 6.92
C ASP A 46 -0.65 -5.77 6.71
N THR A 47 -0.24 -5.19 7.84
CA THR A 47 0.75 -4.11 7.93
C THR A 47 2.09 -4.75 8.21
N GLY A 48 2.93 -4.81 7.20
CA GLY A 48 4.29 -5.35 7.36
C GLY A 48 4.78 -6.12 6.14
N ALA A 49 6.06 -6.52 6.17
CA ALA A 49 6.67 -7.31 5.11
C ALA A 49 5.87 -8.60 4.89
N ARG A 50 5.25 -8.73 3.74
CA ARG A 50 4.43 -9.90 3.43
C ARG A 50 5.31 -11.14 3.38
N GLN A 51 4.98 -12.10 4.23
CA GLN A 51 5.62 -13.40 4.22
C GLN A 51 5.36 -14.09 2.88
N GLN A 52 6.26 -14.99 2.49
CA GLN A 52 6.05 -15.87 1.33
C GLN A 52 4.72 -16.61 1.46
N VAL A 53 3.87 -16.46 0.44
CA VAL A 53 2.56 -17.12 0.43
C VAL A 53 2.73 -18.55 -0.07
N PRO A 54 2.25 -19.57 0.69
CA PRO A 54 2.34 -20.96 0.27
C PRO A 54 1.56 -21.22 -1.02
N PRO A 55 1.90 -22.28 -1.76
CA PRO A 55 1.21 -22.59 -3.00
C PRO A 55 -0.29 -22.85 -2.77
N ALA A 56 -1.13 -22.14 -3.50
CA ALA A 56 -2.56 -22.41 -3.60
C ALA A 56 -3.04 -21.99 -5.01
N ASN A 57 -4.06 -22.66 -5.52
CA ASN A 57 -4.53 -22.41 -6.90
C ASN A 57 -5.20 -21.03 -7.08
N ASN A 58 -5.50 -20.33 -6.00
CA ASN A 58 -6.22 -19.06 -5.98
C ASN A 58 -5.44 -17.95 -5.26
N ASN A 59 -4.12 -18.07 -5.13
CA ASN A 59 -3.33 -16.99 -4.54
C ASN A 59 -3.34 -15.76 -5.45
N SER A 60 -3.73 -14.63 -4.88
CA SER A 60 -3.66 -13.34 -5.55
C SER A 60 -2.20 -12.90 -5.71
N ILE A 61 -1.81 -12.43 -6.89
CA ILE A 61 -0.48 -11.84 -7.11
C ILE A 61 -0.56 -10.37 -6.71
N PRO A 62 0.26 -9.91 -5.75
CA PRO A 62 0.22 -8.53 -5.30
C PRO A 62 0.73 -7.56 -6.36
N VAL A 63 0.45 -6.27 -6.16
CA VAL A 63 1.03 -5.16 -6.93
C VAL A 63 1.79 -4.26 -5.97
N VAL A 64 3.07 -4.07 -6.23
CA VAL A 64 3.88 -3.06 -5.52
C VAL A 64 3.64 -1.71 -6.15
N TYR A 65 3.46 -0.67 -5.34
CA TYR A 65 3.57 0.72 -5.75
C TYR A 65 4.58 1.43 -4.89
N GLY A 66 5.47 2.21 -5.53
CA GLY A 66 6.60 2.82 -4.85
C GLY A 66 7.64 1.80 -4.41
N ASP A 67 8.18 2.02 -3.24
CA ASP A 67 9.26 1.25 -2.64
C ASP A 67 8.67 0.38 -1.52
N ALA A 68 8.79 -0.95 -1.62
CA ALA A 68 8.27 -1.85 -0.58
C ALA A 68 9.03 -3.17 -0.48
N TRP A 69 8.99 -3.79 0.71
CA TRP A 69 9.43 -5.16 0.92
C TRP A 69 8.26 -6.13 0.81
N LEU A 70 8.48 -7.26 0.15
CA LEU A 70 7.49 -8.34 0.10
C LEU A 70 8.16 -9.70 -0.12
N GLY A 71 7.50 -10.76 0.30
CA GLY A 71 7.77 -12.14 -0.10
C GLY A 71 7.15 -12.44 -1.46
N GLY A 72 7.53 -13.53 -2.12
CA GLY A 72 6.89 -13.95 -3.37
C GLY A 72 5.78 -14.97 -3.12
N VAL A 73 4.92 -15.13 -4.12
CA VAL A 73 3.92 -16.20 -4.20
C VAL A 73 4.52 -17.38 -4.91
N PHE A 74 4.47 -18.58 -4.34
CA PHE A 74 4.94 -19.80 -5.02
C PHE A 74 4.08 -20.13 -6.22
N VAL A 75 4.72 -20.25 -7.40
CA VAL A 75 4.06 -20.60 -8.67
C VAL A 75 4.41 -22.02 -9.10
N ASP A 76 5.68 -22.40 -8.94
CA ASP A 76 6.18 -23.71 -9.37
C ASP A 76 7.39 -24.13 -8.51
N ALA A 77 7.61 -25.43 -8.39
CA ALA A 77 8.78 -26.00 -7.72
C ALA A 77 9.25 -27.28 -8.45
N VAL A 78 10.53 -27.33 -8.75
CA VAL A 78 11.13 -28.43 -9.51
C VAL A 78 12.33 -29.00 -8.78
N LEU A 79 12.34 -30.31 -8.60
CA LEU A 79 13.47 -31.04 -7.99
C LEU A 79 14.42 -31.53 -9.07
N SER A 80 15.73 -31.44 -8.83
CA SER A 80 16.76 -32.03 -9.69
C SER A 80 16.71 -33.54 -9.68
N ILE A 81 17.27 -34.20 -10.74
CA ILE A 81 17.29 -35.65 -10.91
C ILE A 81 18.05 -36.34 -9.77
N ASP A 82 19.12 -35.72 -9.26
CA ASP A 82 19.93 -36.23 -8.14
C ASP A 82 19.30 -35.95 -6.78
N GLN A 83 18.13 -35.29 -6.72
CA GLN A 83 17.36 -34.92 -5.53
C GLN A 83 18.14 -34.03 -4.55
N LYS A 84 19.18 -33.32 -5.02
CA LYS A 84 20.01 -32.45 -4.18
C LYS A 84 19.75 -30.96 -4.40
N THR A 85 19.06 -30.60 -5.45
CA THR A 85 18.79 -29.20 -5.78
C THR A 85 17.31 -28.99 -6.02
N MET A 86 16.77 -27.96 -5.43
CA MET A 86 15.39 -27.53 -5.64
C MET A 86 15.36 -26.17 -6.33
N TYR A 87 14.51 -26.05 -7.31
CA TYR A 87 14.23 -24.79 -8.00
C TYR A 87 12.82 -24.34 -7.63
N TYR A 88 12.69 -23.12 -7.17
CA TYR A 88 11.41 -22.50 -6.84
C TYR A 88 11.16 -21.32 -7.75
N VAL A 89 9.94 -21.21 -8.28
CA VAL A 89 9.49 -20.05 -9.05
C VAL A 89 8.54 -19.25 -8.19
N LEU A 90 8.89 -17.99 -7.95
CA LEU A 90 8.16 -17.05 -7.12
C LEU A 90 7.65 -15.89 -7.98
N ALA A 91 6.34 -15.71 -8.09
CA ALA A 91 5.77 -14.46 -8.61
C ALA A 91 5.83 -13.40 -7.50
N ILE A 92 6.36 -12.23 -7.81
CA ILE A 92 6.63 -11.19 -6.82
C ILE A 92 5.61 -10.07 -6.93
N SER A 93 5.39 -9.51 -8.12
CA SER A 93 4.45 -8.41 -8.34
C SER A 93 3.91 -8.42 -9.75
N SER A 94 2.69 -7.97 -9.94
CA SER A 94 2.25 -7.50 -11.25
C SER A 94 2.95 -6.18 -11.58
N ILE A 95 3.19 -5.93 -12.88
CA ILE A 95 3.82 -4.72 -13.39
C ILE A 95 2.78 -3.95 -14.21
N SER A 96 2.73 -2.62 -14.08
CA SER A 96 1.83 -1.76 -14.85
C SER A 96 1.92 -2.01 -16.35
N THR A 97 0.79 -1.89 -17.03
CA THR A 97 0.69 -1.99 -18.49
C THR A 97 1.15 -0.72 -19.21
N ASP A 98 1.37 0.36 -18.50
CA ASP A 98 1.85 1.63 -19.07
C ASP A 98 3.27 1.46 -19.64
N ALA A 99 3.48 1.96 -20.86
CA ALA A 99 4.77 1.83 -21.53
C ALA A 99 5.92 2.57 -20.82
N SER A 100 5.63 3.55 -19.99
CA SER A 100 6.61 4.29 -19.20
C SER A 100 6.86 3.68 -17.82
N ALA A 101 6.07 2.66 -17.42
CA ALA A 101 6.24 2.03 -16.13
C ALA A 101 7.64 1.46 -15.94
N SER A 102 8.16 1.58 -14.73
CA SER A 102 9.44 1.01 -14.35
C SER A 102 9.30 0.09 -13.16
N PHE A 103 9.94 -1.07 -13.25
CA PHE A 103 10.06 -2.02 -12.14
C PHE A 103 11.52 -2.39 -11.94
N SER A 104 11.99 -2.37 -10.71
CA SER A 104 13.35 -2.76 -10.37
C SER A 104 13.44 -3.43 -9.01
N PHE A 105 14.53 -4.17 -8.82
CA PHE A 105 14.88 -4.82 -7.56
C PHE A 105 16.13 -4.15 -6.97
N ASP A 106 16.12 -3.87 -5.66
CA ASP A 106 17.29 -3.45 -4.93
C ASP A 106 17.87 -4.64 -4.14
N ARG A 107 18.78 -5.38 -4.76
CA ARG A 107 19.37 -6.62 -4.21
C ARG A 107 20.17 -6.40 -2.94
N GLN A 108 20.61 -5.18 -2.65
CA GLN A 108 21.35 -4.86 -1.43
C GLN A 108 20.46 -4.89 -0.17
N LYS A 109 19.16 -5.00 -0.37
CA LYS A 109 18.15 -5.03 0.68
C LYS A 109 17.34 -6.32 0.70
N PHE A 110 17.88 -7.42 0.18
CA PHE A 110 17.20 -8.72 0.23
C PHE A 110 17.54 -9.46 1.50
N TYR A 111 16.57 -10.17 2.04
CA TYR A 111 16.73 -10.97 3.24
C TYR A 111 16.35 -12.43 2.98
N TYR A 112 17.07 -13.35 3.62
CA TYR A 112 16.76 -14.76 3.73
C TYR A 112 16.49 -15.08 5.20
N GLY A 113 15.23 -15.31 5.56
CA GLY A 113 14.79 -15.20 6.94
C GLY A 113 15.04 -13.77 7.45
N ASP A 114 15.73 -13.65 8.58
CA ASP A 114 16.07 -12.35 9.18
C ASP A 114 17.48 -11.84 8.82
N ARG A 115 18.18 -12.51 7.89
CA ARG A 115 19.55 -12.20 7.53
C ARG A 115 19.65 -11.54 6.16
N LEU A 116 20.41 -10.45 6.10
CA LEU A 116 20.69 -9.72 4.86
C LEU A 116 21.51 -10.57 3.89
N ILE A 117 21.11 -10.63 2.64
CA ILE A 117 21.79 -11.39 1.58
C ILE A 117 22.91 -10.55 0.97
N THR A 118 24.10 -11.15 0.83
CA THR A 118 25.19 -10.61 0.02
C THR A 118 25.36 -11.47 -1.23
N PHE A 119 25.31 -10.85 -2.41
CA PHE A 119 25.51 -11.51 -3.68
C PHE A 119 26.97 -11.45 -4.13
N ASP A 120 27.36 -12.45 -4.96
CA ASP A 120 28.64 -12.44 -5.64
C ASP A 120 28.75 -11.27 -6.62
N THR A 121 29.96 -10.77 -6.84
CA THR A 121 30.18 -9.62 -7.75
C THR A 121 30.30 -10.03 -9.22
N THR A 122 30.60 -11.31 -9.49
CA THR A 122 30.74 -11.88 -10.83
C THR A 122 29.49 -12.66 -11.25
N ASP A 123 29.05 -13.61 -10.44
CA ASP A 123 27.77 -14.30 -10.60
C ASP A 123 26.72 -13.62 -9.74
N LEU A 124 26.02 -12.66 -10.33
CA LEU A 124 25.03 -11.82 -9.64
C LEU A 124 23.81 -12.61 -9.14
N THR A 125 23.68 -13.89 -9.45
CA THR A 125 22.62 -14.77 -8.92
C THR A 125 23.06 -15.52 -7.66
N LYS A 126 24.36 -15.72 -7.47
CA LYS A 126 24.92 -16.50 -6.37
C LYS A 126 24.94 -15.70 -5.07
N VAL A 127 24.42 -16.28 -4.03
CA VAL A 127 24.55 -15.75 -2.66
C VAL A 127 25.89 -16.23 -2.08
N VAL A 128 26.67 -15.29 -1.52
CA VAL A 128 27.99 -15.59 -0.93
C VAL A 128 27.97 -15.58 0.58
N SER A 129 27.15 -14.77 1.20
CA SER A 129 27.00 -14.75 2.66
C SER A 129 25.65 -14.22 3.12
N LEU A 130 25.31 -14.52 4.36
CA LEU A 130 24.17 -13.97 5.08
C LEU A 130 24.68 -13.21 6.30
N THR A 131 24.18 -12.02 6.54
CA THR A 131 24.61 -11.15 7.64
C THR A 131 23.42 -10.83 8.54
N ASP A 132 23.57 -11.00 9.85
CA ASP A 132 22.54 -10.59 10.81
C ASP A 132 22.66 -9.10 11.16
N GLY A 133 21.69 -8.61 11.95
CA GLY A 133 21.67 -7.22 12.42
C GLY A 133 22.49 -6.96 13.67
N ALA A 134 23.36 -7.90 14.12
CA ALA A 134 24.17 -7.72 15.32
C ALA A 134 25.29 -6.68 15.11
N SER A 135 25.84 -6.16 16.20
CA SER A 135 26.97 -5.23 16.16
C SER A 135 28.10 -5.75 17.08
N PRO A 136 29.22 -6.25 16.53
CA PRO A 136 29.53 -6.44 15.10
C PRO A 136 28.62 -7.50 14.44
N PRO A 137 28.36 -7.40 13.13
CA PRO A 137 27.50 -8.35 12.44
C PRO A 137 28.14 -9.75 12.33
N ASN A 138 27.35 -10.80 12.54
CA ASN A 138 27.77 -12.16 12.25
C ASN A 138 27.57 -12.47 10.77
N VAL A 139 28.63 -12.92 10.12
CA VAL A 139 28.62 -13.27 8.70
C VAL A 139 28.65 -14.78 8.55
N ASP A 140 27.65 -15.36 7.90
CA ASP A 140 27.58 -16.79 7.59
C ASP A 140 27.86 -16.98 6.07
N ASP A 141 29.04 -17.51 5.77
CA ASP A 141 29.52 -17.81 4.42
C ASP A 141 29.28 -19.25 3.97
N LYS A 142 28.77 -20.12 4.87
CA LYS A 142 28.43 -21.52 4.52
C LYS A 142 27.35 -21.64 3.45
N ILE A 143 26.54 -20.60 3.33
CA ILE A 143 25.51 -20.49 2.28
C ILE A 143 26.10 -20.34 0.86
N SER A 144 27.37 -19.96 0.76
CA SER A 144 28.03 -19.70 -0.51
C SER A 144 27.92 -20.89 -1.48
N GLY A 145 27.37 -20.63 -2.66
CA GLY A 145 27.12 -21.65 -3.67
C GLY A 145 26.03 -22.68 -3.32
N LYS A 146 25.20 -22.39 -2.30
CA LYS A 146 24.02 -23.22 -1.96
C LYS A 146 22.71 -22.53 -2.29
N LEU A 147 22.69 -21.20 -2.31
CA LEU A 147 21.53 -20.40 -2.65
C LEU A 147 21.86 -19.51 -3.84
N TYR A 148 21.00 -19.54 -4.86
CA TYR A 148 21.06 -18.68 -6.04
C TYR A 148 19.68 -18.09 -6.27
N ILE A 149 19.62 -16.77 -6.57
CA ILE A 149 18.39 -16.05 -6.85
C ILE A 149 18.54 -15.32 -8.17
N SER A 150 17.81 -15.75 -9.18
CA SER A 150 17.73 -15.09 -10.49
C SER A 150 16.43 -14.33 -10.59
N LEU A 151 16.50 -13.06 -11.01
CA LEU A 151 15.40 -12.09 -11.02
C LEU A 151 15.00 -11.75 -12.44
N TYR A 152 13.72 -11.64 -12.67
CA TYR A 152 13.14 -11.42 -13.99
C TYR A 152 11.99 -10.40 -13.93
N THR A 153 11.85 -9.68 -15.03
CA THR A 153 10.63 -8.93 -15.36
C THR A 153 10.09 -9.41 -16.69
N SER A 154 8.78 -9.44 -16.85
CA SER A 154 8.15 -9.78 -18.12
C SER A 154 7.18 -8.68 -18.53
N THR A 155 7.23 -8.30 -19.82
CA THR A 155 6.26 -7.38 -20.39
C THR A 155 4.89 -8.04 -20.53
N ASN A 156 3.85 -7.25 -20.80
CA ASN A 156 2.52 -7.80 -21.09
C ASN A 156 2.47 -8.68 -22.36
N ALA A 157 3.41 -8.46 -23.28
CA ALA A 157 3.60 -9.28 -24.47
C ALA A 157 4.42 -10.57 -24.21
N GLY A 158 4.83 -10.79 -22.95
CA GLY A 158 5.55 -12.00 -22.54
C GLY A 158 7.06 -11.99 -22.87
N VAL A 159 7.64 -10.82 -23.08
CA VAL A 159 9.09 -10.68 -23.26
C VAL A 159 9.75 -10.64 -21.89
N ILE A 160 10.46 -11.72 -21.54
CA ILE A 160 11.16 -11.86 -20.26
C ILE A 160 12.54 -11.23 -20.37
N THR A 161 12.86 -10.36 -19.40
CA THR A 161 14.17 -9.74 -19.21
C THR A 161 14.80 -10.25 -17.92
N ALA A 162 16.01 -10.80 -18.01
CA ALA A 162 16.81 -11.15 -16.83
C ALA A 162 17.43 -9.88 -16.21
N VAL A 163 17.21 -9.68 -14.91
CA VAL A 163 17.69 -8.49 -14.19
C VAL A 163 19.11 -8.69 -13.66
N ASN A 164 19.44 -9.89 -13.20
CA ASN A 164 20.72 -10.17 -12.55
C ASN A 164 21.38 -11.49 -12.97
N GLY A 165 20.99 -12.05 -14.10
CA GLY A 165 21.51 -13.36 -14.50
C GLY A 165 21.17 -13.71 -15.94
N THR A 166 21.04 -14.99 -16.21
CA THR A 166 20.72 -15.55 -17.53
C THR A 166 19.22 -15.77 -17.67
N ALA A 167 18.76 -15.90 -18.92
CA ALA A 167 17.36 -16.19 -19.22
C ALA A 167 16.85 -17.44 -18.46
N PRO A 168 15.54 -17.52 -18.10
CA PRO A 168 15.00 -18.63 -17.30
C PRO A 168 15.29 -20.01 -17.86
N HIS A 169 15.25 -20.17 -19.19
CA HIS A 169 15.52 -21.44 -19.87
C HIS A 169 16.99 -21.90 -19.78
N VAL A 170 17.92 -20.99 -19.51
CA VAL A 170 19.33 -21.32 -19.25
C VAL A 170 19.53 -21.58 -17.75
N PHE A 171 18.97 -20.74 -16.89
CA PHE A 171 19.11 -20.91 -15.43
C PHE A 171 18.43 -22.19 -14.92
N MET A 172 17.29 -22.57 -15.50
CA MET A 172 16.49 -23.74 -15.12
C MET A 172 16.37 -24.76 -16.27
N GLY A 173 17.35 -24.77 -17.15
CA GLY A 173 17.39 -25.64 -18.36
C GLY A 173 18.47 -26.72 -18.34
N GLY A 174 19.30 -26.82 -17.30
CA GLY A 174 20.43 -27.72 -17.18
C GLY A 174 20.06 -29.21 -17.19
N ALA A 175 21.05 -30.06 -17.43
CA ALA A 175 20.86 -31.52 -17.44
C ALA A 175 20.50 -32.12 -16.09
N ASP A 176 20.66 -31.37 -15.02
CA ASP A 176 20.24 -31.70 -13.66
C ASP A 176 18.71 -31.71 -13.46
N ILE A 177 17.96 -31.13 -14.39
CA ILE A 177 16.50 -31.12 -14.36
C ILE A 177 15.97 -32.07 -15.44
N ALA A 178 14.94 -32.87 -15.10
CA ALA A 178 14.28 -33.74 -16.09
C ALA A 178 13.75 -32.92 -17.28
N ALA A 179 13.96 -33.38 -18.49
CA ALA A 179 13.70 -32.62 -19.72
C ALA A 179 12.28 -32.03 -19.80
N ALA A 180 11.28 -32.79 -19.33
CA ALA A 180 9.89 -32.32 -19.29
C ALA A 180 9.60 -31.21 -18.26
N LEU A 181 10.50 -31.00 -17.26
CA LEU A 181 10.35 -30.03 -16.18
C LEU A 181 11.24 -28.81 -16.37
N ARG A 182 12.09 -28.79 -17.40
CA ARG A 182 12.93 -27.62 -17.71
C ARG A 182 12.06 -26.43 -18.09
N TRP A 183 12.55 -25.24 -17.79
CA TRP A 183 11.91 -24.04 -18.29
C TRP A 183 12.02 -24.02 -19.83
N PRO A 184 10.91 -23.99 -20.59
CA PRO A 184 10.96 -23.98 -22.04
C PRO A 184 11.53 -22.66 -22.57
N SER A 185 12.17 -22.70 -23.73
CA SER A 185 12.65 -21.49 -24.43
C SER A 185 11.51 -20.61 -24.95
N SER A 186 10.31 -21.17 -25.05
CA SER A 186 9.08 -20.48 -25.46
C SER A 186 7.88 -21.08 -24.73
N GLY A 187 6.81 -20.28 -24.57
CA GLY A 187 5.53 -20.74 -24.02
C GLY A 187 5.27 -20.35 -22.58
N ARG A 188 6.27 -20.32 -21.67
CA ARG A 188 6.12 -19.75 -20.32
C ARG A 188 6.56 -18.30 -20.36
N GLN A 189 5.64 -17.36 -20.37
CA GLN A 189 5.92 -15.95 -20.62
C GLN A 189 5.81 -15.08 -19.37
N MET A 190 5.11 -15.53 -18.31
CA MET A 190 4.89 -14.78 -17.06
C MET A 190 4.43 -13.33 -17.31
N ASN A 191 3.47 -13.17 -18.23
CA ASN A 191 3.05 -11.87 -18.79
C ASN A 191 2.78 -10.83 -17.72
N GLY A 192 3.48 -9.69 -17.81
CA GLY A 192 3.29 -8.55 -16.93
C GLY A 192 3.66 -8.81 -15.46
N LEU A 193 4.57 -9.75 -15.19
CA LEU A 193 4.99 -10.10 -13.84
C LEU A 193 6.47 -9.83 -13.60
N ALA A 194 6.77 -9.40 -12.38
CA ALA A 194 8.10 -9.52 -11.79
C ALA A 194 8.17 -10.85 -11.04
N PHE A 195 9.21 -11.64 -11.27
CA PHE A 195 9.33 -12.95 -10.66
C PHE A 195 10.80 -13.32 -10.37
N ALA A 196 11.01 -14.31 -9.51
CA ALA A 196 12.30 -14.86 -9.20
C ALA A 196 12.32 -16.37 -9.41
N ILE A 197 13.46 -16.91 -9.83
CA ILE A 197 13.77 -18.34 -9.76
C ILE A 197 14.86 -18.52 -8.71
N VAL A 198 14.56 -19.27 -7.66
CA VAL A 198 15.46 -19.55 -6.57
C VAL A 198 15.96 -20.98 -6.68
N LYS A 199 17.28 -21.15 -6.84
CA LYS A 199 17.95 -22.45 -6.82
C LYS A 199 18.55 -22.68 -5.43
N LEU A 200 18.11 -23.74 -4.76
CA LEU A 200 18.59 -24.13 -3.43
C LEU A 200 19.25 -25.50 -3.50
N VAL A 201 20.53 -25.56 -3.17
CA VAL A 201 21.30 -26.82 -3.09
C VAL A 201 21.22 -27.30 -1.65
N TYR A 202 20.77 -28.56 -1.46
CA TYR A 202 20.71 -29.18 -0.15
C TYR A 202 22.09 -29.27 0.52
N ASN A 203 22.19 -28.74 1.71
CA ASN A 203 23.36 -28.86 2.56
C ASN A 203 22.95 -28.65 4.02
N ALA A 204 23.12 -29.69 4.87
CA ALA A 204 22.74 -29.65 6.26
C ALA A 204 23.60 -28.67 7.07
N ASP A 205 24.93 -28.62 6.78
CA ASP A 205 25.87 -27.75 7.50
C ASP A 205 25.67 -26.27 7.21
N ALA A 206 25.14 -25.95 6.02
CA ALA A 206 24.74 -24.61 5.62
C ALA A 206 23.31 -24.28 6.00
N GLY A 207 22.56 -25.16 6.64
CA GLY A 207 21.18 -24.98 6.99
C GLY A 207 20.21 -24.93 5.80
N THR A 208 20.64 -25.31 4.57
CA THR A 208 19.82 -25.31 3.37
C THR A 208 19.05 -26.62 3.19
N THR A 209 18.35 -27.04 4.24
CA THR A 209 17.46 -28.22 4.23
C THR A 209 16.07 -27.92 3.73
N GLY A 210 15.72 -26.65 3.60
CA GLY A 210 14.45 -26.12 3.07
C GLY A 210 14.59 -24.63 2.77
N LEU A 211 13.68 -24.11 1.93
CA LEU A 211 13.64 -22.68 1.65
C LEU A 211 13.12 -21.94 2.86
N GLN A 212 13.88 -20.98 3.36
CA GLN A 212 13.41 -19.99 4.31
C GLN A 212 12.71 -18.85 3.57
N PRO A 213 11.86 -18.05 4.23
CA PRO A 213 11.24 -16.90 3.62
C PRO A 213 12.28 -15.95 3.01
N ILE A 214 12.05 -15.54 1.77
CA ILE A 214 12.86 -14.52 1.10
C ILE A 214 12.04 -13.25 1.08
N THR A 215 12.64 -12.14 1.51
CA THR A 215 12.05 -10.82 1.42
C THR A 215 12.80 -10.02 0.36
N PHE A 216 12.06 -9.57 -0.64
CA PHE A 216 12.55 -8.79 -1.78
C PHE A 216 12.23 -7.32 -1.54
N TYR A 217 13.18 -6.42 -1.80
CA TYR A 217 12.90 -4.99 -1.89
C TYR A 217 12.68 -4.60 -3.34
N CYS A 218 11.48 -4.14 -3.63
CA CYS A 218 11.03 -3.82 -4.99
C CYS A 218 10.68 -2.34 -5.10
N LYS A 219 10.85 -1.81 -6.31
CA LYS A 219 10.46 -0.45 -6.69
C LYS A 219 9.63 -0.51 -7.95
N HIS A 220 8.42 0.03 -7.89
CA HIS A 220 7.52 0.07 -9.04
C HIS A 220 6.87 1.46 -9.16
N TYR A 221 7.10 2.08 -10.28
CA TYR A 221 6.59 3.41 -10.61
C TYR A 221 5.75 3.32 -11.88
N PRO A 222 4.41 3.41 -11.80
CA PRO A 222 3.51 3.11 -12.92
C PRO A 222 3.61 4.08 -14.09
N LYS A 223 4.08 5.30 -13.85
CA LYS A 223 4.36 6.31 -14.90
C LYS A 223 5.85 6.60 -15.07
N GLY A 224 6.72 5.66 -14.65
CA GLY A 224 8.16 5.85 -14.68
C GLY A 224 8.67 6.81 -13.60
N GLY A 225 9.89 7.31 -13.79
CA GLY A 225 10.54 8.18 -12.79
C GLY A 225 11.16 7.38 -11.64
N THR A 226 11.27 8.03 -10.47
CA THR A 226 11.95 7.48 -9.29
C THR A 226 11.08 7.48 -8.03
N VAL A 227 9.81 7.86 -8.16
CA VAL A 227 8.84 7.94 -7.05
C VAL A 227 7.45 7.56 -7.54
N ALA A 228 6.65 6.95 -6.70
CA ALA A 228 5.24 6.68 -6.97
C ALA A 228 4.39 7.87 -6.49
N LYS A 229 3.89 8.65 -7.44
CA LYS A 229 2.99 9.77 -7.17
C LYS A 229 1.56 9.26 -6.97
N PRO A 230 0.81 9.79 -6.00
CA PRO A 230 -0.51 9.27 -5.68
C PRO A 230 -1.50 9.25 -6.84
N GLY A 231 -1.53 10.31 -7.66
CA GLY A 231 -2.42 10.38 -8.81
C GLY A 231 -2.08 9.36 -9.91
N ASP A 232 -0.77 9.10 -10.15
CA ASP A 232 -0.31 8.11 -11.11
C ASP A 232 -0.68 6.69 -10.64
N VAL A 233 -0.50 6.41 -9.34
CA VAL A 233 -0.86 5.12 -8.73
C VAL A 233 -2.36 4.88 -8.79
N TRP A 234 -3.15 5.87 -8.40
CA TRP A 234 -4.61 5.77 -8.46
C TRP A 234 -5.09 5.56 -9.90
N TYR A 235 -4.57 6.34 -10.85
CA TYR A 235 -4.96 6.22 -12.26
C TYR A 235 -4.61 4.85 -12.85
N ASP A 236 -3.41 4.34 -12.57
CA ASP A 236 -2.98 3.01 -12.99
C ASP A 236 -3.90 1.93 -12.42
N TYR A 237 -4.15 1.97 -11.10
CA TYR A 237 -5.00 0.97 -10.45
C TYR A 237 -6.45 1.02 -10.91
N MET A 238 -6.99 2.22 -11.20
CA MET A 238 -8.34 2.37 -11.73
C MET A 238 -8.47 1.90 -13.18
N THR A 239 -7.43 2.00 -13.99
CA THR A 239 -7.49 1.69 -15.42
C THR A 239 -6.95 0.33 -15.81
N ASP A 240 -6.05 -0.29 -15.02
CA ASP A 240 -5.52 -1.63 -15.33
C ASP A 240 -6.62 -2.71 -15.17
N ALA A 241 -6.81 -3.52 -16.23
CA ALA A 241 -7.87 -4.53 -16.28
C ALA A 241 -7.46 -5.87 -15.65
N ARG A 242 -6.18 -6.08 -15.29
CA ARG A 242 -5.69 -7.37 -14.73
C ARG A 242 -5.76 -7.40 -13.22
N TYR A 243 -5.39 -6.29 -12.56
CA TYR A 243 -5.27 -6.23 -11.11
C TYR A 243 -6.02 -5.05 -10.49
N GLY A 244 -6.59 -4.16 -11.31
CA GLY A 244 -7.31 -2.99 -10.91
C GLY A 244 -8.78 -3.01 -11.32
N ALA A 245 -9.38 -1.83 -11.43
CA ALA A 245 -10.81 -1.67 -11.74
C ALA A 245 -11.15 -1.87 -13.22
N GLY A 246 -10.19 -1.76 -14.14
CA GLY A 246 -10.42 -1.86 -15.59
C GLY A 246 -11.26 -0.73 -16.20
N MET A 247 -11.36 0.42 -15.53
CA MET A 247 -12.22 1.56 -15.89
C MET A 247 -11.55 2.50 -16.89
N THR A 248 -10.97 1.97 -17.96
CA THR A 248 -10.35 2.79 -19.01
C THR A 248 -11.39 3.74 -19.65
N GLY A 249 -11.08 5.04 -19.72
CA GLY A 249 -11.94 6.07 -20.27
C GLY A 249 -13.04 6.57 -19.33
N LEU A 250 -13.16 6.04 -18.13
CA LEU A 250 -14.12 6.45 -17.10
C LEU A 250 -13.46 7.16 -15.90
N VAL A 251 -12.18 7.49 -16.03
CA VAL A 251 -11.34 8.06 -14.96
C VAL A 251 -10.79 9.41 -15.39
N ASP A 252 -10.90 10.41 -14.53
CA ASP A 252 -10.42 11.76 -14.80
C ASP A 252 -8.90 11.87 -14.56
N SER A 253 -8.13 11.89 -15.63
CA SER A 253 -6.68 12.07 -15.59
C SER A 253 -6.26 13.47 -15.13
N THR A 254 -7.15 14.47 -15.23
CA THR A 254 -6.87 15.84 -14.80
C THR A 254 -6.82 15.92 -13.29
N SER A 255 -7.79 15.29 -12.59
CA SER A 255 -7.78 15.21 -11.13
C SER A 255 -6.59 14.42 -10.60
N ALA A 256 -6.18 13.34 -11.29
CA ALA A 256 -4.97 12.60 -10.96
C ALA A 256 -3.70 13.48 -11.07
N THR A 257 -3.60 14.27 -12.14
CA THR A 257 -2.49 15.22 -12.33
C THR A 257 -2.50 16.32 -11.26
N ALA A 258 -3.68 16.83 -10.89
CA ALA A 258 -3.82 17.82 -9.83
C ALA A 258 -3.36 17.24 -8.47
N LEU A 259 -3.70 15.99 -8.15
CA LEU A 259 -3.22 15.31 -6.95
C LEU A 259 -1.70 15.16 -6.96
N ASN A 260 -1.10 14.79 -8.10
CA ASN A 260 0.36 14.72 -8.23
C ASN A 260 1.01 16.07 -7.94
N THR A 261 0.47 17.15 -8.50
CA THR A 261 0.99 18.51 -8.32
C THR A 261 0.91 18.96 -6.86
N TYR A 262 -0.21 18.66 -6.19
CA TYR A 262 -0.36 18.96 -4.75
C TYR A 262 0.57 18.10 -3.88
N SER A 263 0.74 16.84 -4.23
CA SER A 263 1.61 15.90 -3.52
C SER A 263 3.11 16.22 -3.68
N ASP A 264 3.50 16.87 -4.77
CA ASP A 264 4.89 17.29 -5.01
C ASP A 264 5.29 18.55 -4.22
N GLN A 265 4.33 19.27 -3.64
CA GLN A 265 4.63 20.36 -2.72
C GLN A 265 5.42 19.84 -1.52
N THR A 266 6.39 20.63 -1.06
CA THR A 266 7.29 20.20 0.02
C THR A 266 6.76 20.59 1.40
N ILE A 267 6.92 19.68 2.34
CA ILE A 267 6.74 19.94 3.78
C ILE A 267 8.10 19.92 4.47
N THR A 268 8.23 20.71 5.54
CA THR A 268 9.45 20.79 6.35
C THR A 268 9.37 19.84 7.54
N TYR A 269 10.48 19.18 7.86
CA TYR A 269 10.56 18.26 9.00
C TYR A 269 11.94 18.31 9.66
N THR A 270 12.05 17.73 10.86
CA THR A 270 13.32 17.57 11.59
C THR A 270 13.87 16.17 11.38
N PRO A 271 15.03 15.98 10.72
CA PRO A 271 15.69 14.68 10.62
C PRO A 271 16.07 14.12 12.00
N ALA A 272 16.26 12.80 12.11
CA ALA A 272 16.71 12.14 13.35
C ALA A 272 18.03 12.69 13.91
N GLY A 273 18.92 13.20 13.05
CA GLY A 273 20.16 13.88 13.43
C GLY A 273 20.03 15.34 13.80
N GLY A 274 18.81 15.89 13.84
CA GLY A 274 18.52 17.31 14.06
C GLY A 274 18.65 18.16 12.77
N GLY A 275 18.38 19.45 12.90
CA GLY A 275 18.36 20.36 11.76
C GLY A 275 16.99 20.48 11.10
N SER A 276 16.96 20.92 9.83
CA SER A 276 15.73 21.06 9.06
C SER A 276 15.94 20.46 7.66
N ALA A 277 14.95 19.71 7.20
CA ALA A 277 14.91 19.13 5.86
C ALA A 277 13.51 19.27 5.26
N THR A 278 13.41 19.04 3.96
CA THR A 278 12.13 19.04 3.26
C THR A 278 11.92 17.73 2.52
N GLN A 279 10.67 17.31 2.42
CA GLN A 279 10.26 16.19 1.57
C GLN A 279 8.96 16.53 0.84
N ALA A 280 8.62 15.75 -0.18
CA ALA A 280 7.33 15.85 -0.82
C ALA A 280 6.21 15.53 0.17
N ARG A 281 5.07 16.20 0.03
CA ARG A 281 3.91 16.06 0.91
C ARG A 281 3.41 14.62 0.98
N TYR A 282 3.15 14.01 -0.19
CA TYR A 282 2.63 12.65 -0.26
C TYR A 282 3.38 11.80 -1.28
N ARG A 283 3.62 10.54 -0.90
CA ARG A 283 4.09 9.46 -1.78
C ARG A 283 3.33 8.19 -1.42
N ILE A 284 3.13 7.32 -2.41
CA ILE A 284 2.55 6.00 -2.19
C ILE A 284 3.69 4.98 -2.19
N ASN A 285 3.81 4.24 -1.09
CA ASN A 285 4.76 3.16 -0.94
C ASN A 285 4.05 2.02 -0.21
N GLY A 286 3.80 0.92 -0.91
CA GLY A 286 3.11 -0.21 -0.31
C GLY A 286 2.76 -1.30 -1.30
N VAL A 287 2.05 -2.30 -0.83
CA VAL A 287 1.69 -3.50 -1.58
C VAL A 287 0.18 -3.67 -1.62
N VAL A 288 -0.39 -3.62 -2.81
CA VAL A 288 -1.82 -3.85 -3.02
C VAL A 288 -2.12 -5.34 -2.97
N ASP A 289 -3.09 -5.71 -2.16
CA ASP A 289 -3.68 -7.04 -2.16
C ASP A 289 -4.80 -7.12 -3.21
N THR A 290 -4.53 -7.79 -4.31
CA THR A 290 -5.51 -7.98 -5.38
C THR A 290 -6.62 -8.96 -5.02
N GLY A 291 -6.57 -9.59 -3.84
CA GLY A 291 -7.64 -10.40 -3.27
C GLY A 291 -8.69 -9.58 -2.52
N LYS A 292 -8.40 -8.31 -2.20
CA LYS A 292 -9.36 -7.37 -1.58
C LYS A 292 -10.23 -6.70 -2.65
N PRO A 293 -11.43 -6.23 -2.31
CA PRO A 293 -12.24 -5.40 -3.21
C PRO A 293 -11.46 -4.18 -3.71
N VAL A 294 -11.68 -3.83 -4.97
CA VAL A 294 -10.98 -2.67 -5.59
C VAL A 294 -11.24 -1.38 -4.81
N LEU A 295 -12.48 -1.15 -4.39
CA LEU A 295 -12.85 0.05 -3.65
C LEU A 295 -12.06 0.18 -2.34
N ASP A 296 -11.92 -0.91 -1.57
CA ASP A 296 -11.17 -0.91 -0.30
C ASP A 296 -9.70 -0.49 -0.53
N ASN A 297 -9.08 -0.99 -1.61
CA ASN A 297 -7.71 -0.62 -1.95
C ASN A 297 -7.61 0.85 -2.37
N VAL A 298 -8.58 1.35 -3.16
CA VAL A 298 -8.62 2.75 -3.59
C VAL A 298 -8.79 3.69 -2.40
N GLU A 299 -9.72 3.39 -1.49
CA GLU A 299 -9.94 4.17 -0.28
C GLU A 299 -8.66 4.25 0.57
N LYS A 300 -7.97 3.12 0.77
CA LYS A 300 -6.71 3.07 1.51
C LYS A 300 -5.57 3.84 0.84
N MET A 301 -5.48 3.80 -0.49
CA MET A 301 -4.51 4.61 -1.23
C MET A 301 -4.77 6.11 -1.06
N LEU A 302 -6.02 6.54 -1.22
CA LEU A 302 -6.41 7.93 -1.13
C LEU A 302 -6.35 8.46 0.30
N GLU A 303 -6.62 7.62 1.31
CA GLU A 303 -6.43 7.94 2.72
C GLU A 303 -4.98 8.32 3.05
N CYS A 304 -3.99 7.70 2.36
CA CYS A 304 -2.57 8.03 2.53
C CYS A 304 -2.14 9.35 1.89
N CYS A 305 -3.01 10.01 1.14
CA CYS A 305 -2.77 11.32 0.53
C CYS A 305 -3.90 12.33 0.79
N ASP A 306 -4.66 12.11 1.86
CA ASP A 306 -5.72 13.01 2.32
C ASP A 306 -6.69 13.40 1.21
N SER A 307 -7.22 12.39 0.51
CA SER A 307 -8.06 12.57 -0.67
C SER A 307 -9.14 11.49 -0.69
N TRP A 308 -10.17 11.69 -1.47
CA TRP A 308 -11.21 10.69 -1.71
C TRP A 308 -11.68 10.70 -3.17
N MET A 309 -12.34 9.65 -3.57
CA MET A 309 -12.88 9.50 -4.91
C MET A 309 -14.34 9.93 -4.94
N ALA A 310 -14.72 10.68 -5.96
CA ALA A 310 -16.10 11.07 -6.24
C ALA A 310 -16.46 10.82 -7.70
N TYR A 311 -17.72 10.49 -7.96
CA TYR A 311 -18.24 10.40 -9.32
C TYR A 311 -18.82 11.77 -9.71
N ASN A 312 -18.29 12.35 -10.77
CA ASN A 312 -18.82 13.60 -11.32
C ASN A 312 -19.89 13.30 -12.37
N ALA A 313 -21.13 13.59 -12.06
CA ALA A 313 -22.27 13.28 -12.91
C ALA A 313 -22.27 14.09 -14.22
N ALA A 314 -21.69 15.29 -14.23
CA ALA A 314 -21.64 16.15 -15.42
C ALA A 314 -20.65 15.61 -16.46
N SER A 315 -19.50 15.09 -16.05
CA SER A 315 -18.50 14.51 -16.94
C SER A 315 -18.67 13.00 -17.17
N GLY A 316 -19.38 12.31 -16.27
CA GLY A 316 -19.50 10.86 -16.27
C GLY A 316 -18.20 10.14 -15.84
N LEU A 317 -17.29 10.83 -15.16
CA LEU A 317 -15.98 10.33 -14.79
C LEU A 317 -15.84 10.18 -13.27
N TRP A 318 -15.04 9.20 -12.86
CA TRP A 318 -14.53 9.12 -11.50
C TRP A 318 -13.35 10.08 -11.34
N SER A 319 -13.42 10.96 -10.36
CA SER A 319 -12.45 12.03 -10.08
C SER A 319 -11.94 11.94 -8.66
N ILE A 320 -10.78 12.53 -8.41
CA ILE A 320 -10.22 12.67 -7.05
C ILE A 320 -10.58 14.06 -6.51
N VAL A 321 -11.11 14.09 -5.30
CA VAL A 321 -11.24 15.31 -4.50
C VAL A 321 -10.08 15.36 -3.52
N ILE A 322 -9.29 16.42 -3.59
CA ILE A 322 -8.10 16.63 -2.76
C ILE A 322 -8.50 17.46 -1.55
N ASN A 323 -8.17 17.00 -0.37
CA ASN A 323 -8.39 17.75 0.86
C ASN A 323 -7.31 18.85 1.02
N LYS A 324 -7.59 20.04 0.52
CA LYS A 324 -6.68 21.19 0.46
C LYS A 324 -7.40 22.50 0.70
N ALA A 325 -6.64 23.57 0.84
CA ALA A 325 -7.21 24.93 0.86
C ALA A 325 -7.89 25.24 -0.46
N GLU A 326 -9.15 25.66 -0.39
CA GLU A 326 -9.97 26.04 -1.53
C GLU A 326 -10.76 27.31 -1.21
N THR A 327 -11.12 28.05 -2.25
CA THR A 327 -12.02 29.20 -2.15
C THR A 327 -13.46 28.74 -2.38
N SER A 328 -14.42 29.50 -1.83
CA SER A 328 -15.84 29.22 -2.07
C SER A 328 -16.15 29.21 -3.57
N SER A 329 -16.82 28.14 -4.04
CA SER A 329 -17.33 28.00 -5.39
C SER A 329 -18.76 28.57 -5.54
N PHE A 330 -19.51 28.65 -4.44
CA PHE A 330 -20.88 29.09 -4.42
C PHE A 330 -21.27 29.69 -3.06
N SER A 331 -22.10 30.76 -3.10
CA SER A 331 -22.57 31.47 -1.90
C SER A 331 -24.06 31.22 -1.64
N PHE A 332 -24.36 30.72 -0.46
CA PHE A 332 -25.73 30.54 0.03
C PHE A 332 -26.13 31.72 0.95
N ASN A 333 -27.32 32.21 0.76
CA ASN A 333 -27.89 33.29 1.54
C ASN A 333 -29.44 33.23 1.53
N ASP A 334 -30.10 34.14 2.22
CA ASP A 334 -31.56 34.15 2.38
C ASP A 334 -32.35 34.20 1.05
N THR A 335 -31.70 34.48 -0.09
CA THR A 335 -32.38 34.51 -1.41
C THR A 335 -32.42 33.15 -2.10
N ASN A 336 -31.53 32.24 -1.74
CA ASN A 336 -31.42 30.92 -2.34
C ASN A 336 -31.54 29.75 -1.36
N LEU A 337 -31.66 30.05 -0.06
CA LEU A 337 -31.97 29.07 0.99
C LEU A 337 -33.49 28.94 1.17
N ILE A 338 -33.96 27.75 1.43
CA ILE A 338 -35.37 27.43 1.67
C ILE A 338 -35.50 26.77 3.04
N GLY A 339 -36.40 27.32 3.87
CA GLY A 339 -36.71 26.75 5.17
C GLY A 339 -35.60 26.95 6.22
N GLU A 340 -35.47 26.00 7.12
CA GLU A 340 -34.57 26.08 8.26
C GLU A 340 -33.14 25.61 7.91
N ILE A 341 -32.15 26.34 8.42
CA ILE A 341 -30.78 25.83 8.50
C ILE A 341 -30.70 24.95 9.76
N ARG A 342 -30.36 23.69 9.60
CA ARG A 342 -30.18 22.77 10.72
C ARG A 342 -28.70 22.66 11.05
N VAL A 343 -28.35 23.08 12.26
CA VAL A 343 -26.97 23.04 12.76
C VAL A 343 -26.87 22.00 13.88
N SER A 344 -25.91 21.12 13.77
CA SER A 344 -25.52 20.20 14.82
C SER A 344 -24.00 20.32 15.05
N ALA A 345 -23.57 20.11 16.28
CA ALA A 345 -22.16 20.03 16.64
C ALA A 345 -21.83 18.62 17.09
N ILE A 346 -20.59 18.22 16.98
CA ILE A 346 -20.10 16.95 17.52
C ILE A 346 -20.11 17.05 19.05
N ASP A 347 -20.57 16.00 19.75
CA ASP A 347 -20.52 15.92 21.20
C ASP A 347 -19.04 15.97 21.67
N ILE A 348 -18.75 16.78 22.67
CA ILE A 348 -17.41 16.90 23.26
C ILE A 348 -16.82 15.54 23.70
N ASN A 349 -17.65 14.57 24.04
CA ASN A 349 -17.24 13.21 24.37
C ASN A 349 -16.85 12.38 23.14
N GLN A 350 -17.22 12.81 21.94
CA GLN A 350 -16.91 12.14 20.68
C GLN A 350 -15.83 12.87 19.89
N GLN A 351 -15.50 14.09 20.32
CA GLN A 351 -14.50 14.90 19.64
C GLN A 351 -13.10 14.30 19.79
N ILE A 352 -12.43 14.05 18.67
CA ILE A 352 -11.12 13.44 18.64
C ILE A 352 -10.07 14.48 18.99
N ASN A 353 -9.22 14.17 19.98
CA ASN A 353 -8.11 15.01 20.39
C ASN A 353 -6.78 14.25 20.52
N GLN A 354 -6.79 12.96 20.27
CA GLN A 354 -5.61 12.12 20.19
C GLN A 354 -5.71 11.21 18.97
N ILE A 355 -4.60 11.03 18.25
CA ILE A 355 -4.54 10.13 17.12
C ILE A 355 -3.32 9.22 17.23
N GLN A 356 -3.56 7.94 16.95
CA GLN A 356 -2.52 6.93 16.79
C GLN A 356 -2.58 6.39 15.39
N ILE A 357 -1.47 6.52 14.65
CA ILE A 357 -1.36 6.04 13.28
C ILE A 357 -0.39 4.88 13.25
N GLU A 358 -0.89 3.74 12.77
CA GLU A 358 -0.08 2.57 12.43
C GLU A 358 0.28 2.62 10.95
N PHE A 359 1.55 2.39 10.62
CA PHE A 359 2.03 2.40 9.24
C PHE A 359 3.20 1.41 9.08
N PRO A 360 3.44 0.84 7.87
CA PRO A 360 4.63 0.04 7.60
C PRO A 360 5.86 0.96 7.57
N SER A 361 6.87 0.65 8.41
CA SER A 361 8.07 1.49 8.53
C SER A 361 9.16 1.09 7.53
N LYS A 362 9.55 2.00 6.64
CA LYS A 362 10.68 1.80 5.71
C LYS A 362 12.01 1.53 6.40
N LEU A 363 12.13 1.91 7.66
CA LEU A 363 13.34 1.68 8.47
C LEU A 363 13.38 0.26 9.03
N ASN A 364 12.23 -0.40 9.16
CA ASN A 364 12.10 -1.73 9.73
C ASN A 364 11.43 -2.72 8.75
N ARG A 365 11.86 -2.73 7.49
CA ARG A 365 11.38 -3.68 6.46
C ARG A 365 9.85 -3.75 6.34
N ASP A 366 9.19 -2.59 6.33
CA ASP A 366 7.74 -2.42 6.33
C ASP A 366 7.00 -3.18 7.46
N GLN A 367 7.70 -3.44 8.59
CA GLN A 367 7.02 -3.88 9.79
C GLN A 367 6.18 -2.74 10.37
N PRO A 368 5.07 -3.04 11.05
CA PRO A 368 4.23 -2.04 11.69
C PRO A 368 5.01 -1.17 12.66
N ASP A 369 4.81 0.13 12.57
CA ASP A 369 5.32 1.15 13.48
C ASP A 369 4.20 2.12 13.82
N LEU A 370 4.35 2.88 14.89
CA LEU A 370 3.30 3.72 15.45
C LEU A 370 3.76 5.16 15.59
N VAL A 371 2.90 6.09 15.17
CA VAL A 371 3.02 7.51 15.50
C VAL A 371 1.86 7.90 16.36
N TYR A 372 2.15 8.59 17.47
CA TYR A 372 1.15 9.13 18.37
C TYR A 372 1.23 10.65 18.38
N MET A 373 0.07 11.29 18.30
CA MET A 373 -0.07 12.75 18.32
C MET A 373 -1.30 13.16 19.14
N GLU A 374 -1.26 14.35 19.69
CA GLU A 374 -2.38 14.91 20.46
C GLU A 374 -2.56 16.40 20.16
N THR A 375 -3.77 16.86 20.31
CA THR A 375 -4.10 18.29 20.20
C THR A 375 -3.39 19.06 21.30
N PRO A 376 -2.69 20.16 20.98
CA PRO A 376 -2.04 21.00 21.99
C PRO A 376 -3.02 21.45 23.08
N ALA A 377 -2.58 21.41 24.34
CA ALA A 377 -3.44 21.69 25.50
C ALA A 377 -4.16 23.06 25.44
N GLY A 378 -3.57 24.05 24.76
CA GLY A 378 -4.18 25.35 24.56
C GLY A 378 -5.35 25.40 23.57
N LEU A 379 -5.56 24.33 22.81
CA LEU A 379 -6.64 24.18 21.81
C LEU A 379 -7.75 23.24 22.30
N LEU A 380 -7.59 22.63 23.47
CA LEU A 380 -8.62 21.77 24.06
C LEU A 380 -9.74 22.61 24.70
N TYR A 381 -10.97 22.11 24.62
CA TYR A 381 -12.09 22.69 25.35
C TYR A 381 -11.96 22.44 26.87
N PRO A 382 -12.54 23.28 27.72
CA PRO A 382 -12.55 23.05 29.17
C PRO A 382 -13.17 21.69 29.51
N ASN A 383 -12.43 20.87 30.27
CA ASN A 383 -12.85 19.52 30.69
C ASN A 383 -13.09 18.52 29.53
N GLU A 384 -12.50 18.75 28.38
CA GLU A 384 -12.58 17.81 27.26
C GLU A 384 -11.94 16.47 27.62
N PRO A 385 -12.65 15.34 27.50
CA PRO A 385 -12.08 14.03 27.80
C PRO A 385 -11.07 13.63 26.73
N ALA A 386 -10.06 12.85 27.12
CA ALA A 386 -9.12 12.26 26.16
C ALA A 386 -9.86 11.23 25.29
N ASN A 387 -9.91 11.50 23.99
CA ASN A 387 -10.55 10.63 23.00
C ASN A 387 -9.56 10.32 21.86
N ARG A 388 -9.17 9.04 21.79
CA ARG A 388 -8.16 8.55 20.85
C ARG A 388 -8.80 7.86 19.67
N GLN A 389 -8.43 8.29 18.46
CA GLN A 389 -8.67 7.57 17.23
C GLN A 389 -7.42 6.78 16.83
N THR A 390 -7.60 5.52 16.42
CA THR A 390 -6.54 4.71 15.81
C THR A 390 -6.85 4.52 14.33
N THR A 391 -5.85 4.76 13.48
CA THR A 391 -5.95 4.61 12.02
C THR A 391 -4.72 3.89 11.50
N THR A 392 -4.88 3.09 10.45
CA THR A 392 -3.79 2.39 9.76
C THR A 392 -3.62 2.95 8.35
N LEU A 393 -2.40 3.37 8.00
CA LEU A 393 -2.04 3.85 6.66
C LEU A 393 -1.25 2.75 5.94
N GLU A 394 -1.90 1.98 5.07
CA GLU A 394 -1.29 0.79 4.43
C GLU A 394 -0.30 1.13 3.30
N PHE A 395 -0.38 2.34 2.71
CA PHE A 395 0.42 2.77 1.56
C PHE A 395 1.36 3.95 1.85
N THR A 396 1.66 4.16 3.12
CA THR A 396 2.64 5.14 3.59
C THR A 396 3.68 4.42 4.43
N ASN A 397 4.94 4.46 4.02
CA ASN A 397 6.04 3.85 4.79
C ASN A 397 6.99 4.88 5.41
N ASP A 398 6.53 6.13 5.51
CA ASP A 398 7.28 7.25 6.03
C ASP A 398 6.61 7.86 7.26
N SER A 399 7.35 7.94 8.39
CA SER A 399 6.83 8.46 9.66
C SER A 399 6.46 9.94 9.59
N VAL A 400 7.17 10.72 8.76
CA VAL A 400 6.89 12.16 8.60
C VAL A 400 5.56 12.36 7.87
N GLN A 401 5.30 11.60 6.81
CA GLN A 401 4.01 11.65 6.12
C GLN A 401 2.87 11.20 7.04
N ALA A 402 3.08 10.15 7.85
CA ALA A 402 2.09 9.69 8.82
C ALA A 402 1.78 10.77 9.86
N GLN A 403 2.81 11.43 10.40
CA GLN A 403 2.64 12.55 11.35
C GLN A 403 1.90 13.73 10.70
N TYR A 404 2.25 14.08 9.47
CA TYR A 404 1.59 15.14 8.72
C TYR A 404 0.09 14.89 8.59
N LEU A 405 -0.29 13.68 8.17
CA LEU A 405 -1.70 13.28 8.04
C LEU A 405 -2.41 13.27 9.39
N GLY A 406 -1.75 12.78 10.44
CA GLY A 406 -2.32 12.76 11.79
C GLY A 406 -2.58 14.15 12.34
N ASN A 407 -1.63 15.06 12.18
CA ASN A 407 -1.80 16.45 12.62
C ASN A 407 -2.95 17.14 11.86
N ARG A 408 -3.02 16.94 10.53
CA ARG A 408 -4.11 17.47 9.72
C ARG A 408 -5.49 16.98 10.20
N ARG A 409 -5.60 15.70 10.55
CA ARG A 409 -6.84 15.12 11.09
C ARG A 409 -7.21 15.68 12.46
N LEU A 410 -6.22 15.93 13.34
CA LEU A 410 -6.46 16.55 14.63
C LEU A 410 -6.95 18.00 14.48
N GLU A 411 -6.37 18.77 13.56
CA GLU A 411 -6.82 20.13 13.28
C GLU A 411 -8.23 20.15 12.70
N GLN A 412 -8.54 19.28 11.73
CA GLN A 412 -9.88 19.14 11.16
C GLN A 412 -10.93 18.71 12.20
N ALA A 413 -10.54 17.89 13.17
CA ALA A 413 -11.44 17.46 14.23
C ALA A 413 -11.89 18.62 15.14
N ARG A 414 -11.23 19.79 15.07
CA ARG A 414 -11.66 21.02 15.79
C ARG A 414 -12.75 21.78 15.06
N GLU A 415 -12.97 21.51 13.77
CA GLU A 415 -14.05 22.08 12.97
C GLU A 415 -15.30 21.18 13.11
N ASP A 416 -16.16 21.51 14.07
CA ASP A 416 -17.14 20.56 14.61
C ASP A 416 -18.59 20.78 14.15
N LEU A 417 -18.86 21.81 13.33
CA LEU A 417 -20.22 22.09 12.88
C LEU A 417 -20.60 21.23 11.66
N ILE A 418 -21.72 20.55 11.78
CA ILE A 418 -22.42 19.88 10.67
C ILE A 418 -23.69 20.65 10.38
N VAL A 419 -23.87 21.06 9.14
CA VAL A 419 -24.99 21.91 8.71
C VAL A 419 -25.76 21.23 7.59
N THR A 420 -27.09 21.21 7.72
CA THR A 420 -27.96 20.76 6.64
C THR A 420 -28.78 21.97 6.18
N ILE A 421 -28.72 22.24 4.89
CA ILE A 421 -29.50 23.29 4.22
C ILE A 421 -30.35 22.73 3.08
N THR A 422 -31.44 23.39 2.79
CA THR A 422 -32.18 23.16 1.55
C THR A 422 -32.09 24.43 0.71
N SER A 423 -31.74 24.25 -0.56
CA SER A 423 -31.56 25.36 -1.52
C SER A 423 -32.45 25.22 -2.71
N THR A 424 -32.72 26.34 -3.37
CA THR A 424 -33.33 26.41 -4.67
C THR A 424 -32.47 25.73 -5.75
N TYR A 425 -32.90 25.74 -7.00
CA TYR A 425 -32.23 25.10 -8.14
C TYR A 425 -30.70 25.29 -8.22
N PRO A 426 -30.12 26.47 -7.93
CA PRO A 426 -28.65 26.61 -7.90
C PRO A 426 -27.90 25.66 -7.00
N GLY A 427 -28.49 25.15 -5.91
CA GLY A 427 -27.88 24.18 -5.03
C GLY A 427 -27.60 22.81 -5.68
N ILE A 428 -28.25 22.49 -6.81
CA ILE A 428 -27.99 21.26 -7.59
C ILE A 428 -26.66 21.36 -8.36
N GLN A 429 -26.14 22.56 -8.59
CA GLN A 429 -24.93 22.80 -9.37
C GLN A 429 -23.63 22.61 -8.55
N VAL A 430 -23.77 22.37 -7.26
CA VAL A 430 -22.66 22.19 -6.35
C VAL A 430 -22.38 20.69 -6.23
N ASP A 431 -21.11 20.31 -6.35
CA ASP A 431 -20.67 18.91 -6.22
C ASP A 431 -20.19 18.59 -4.81
N ALA A 432 -20.26 17.30 -4.44
CA ALA A 432 -19.66 16.83 -3.18
C ALA A 432 -18.14 17.01 -3.23
N GLY A 433 -17.60 17.67 -2.20
CA GLY A 433 -16.20 18.07 -2.11
C GLY A 433 -15.97 19.57 -2.32
N ASP A 434 -16.90 20.28 -2.94
CA ASP A 434 -16.81 21.73 -3.11
C ASP A 434 -16.80 22.47 -1.76
N VAL A 435 -16.16 23.64 -1.75
CA VAL A 435 -16.25 24.59 -0.63
C VAL A 435 -17.28 25.65 -1.00
N VAL A 436 -18.21 25.90 -0.09
CA VAL A 436 -19.27 26.90 -0.23
C VAL A 436 -19.26 27.83 0.96
N ASP A 437 -19.82 29.01 0.81
CA ASP A 437 -20.02 29.91 1.95
C ASP A 437 -21.51 30.14 2.24
N ILE A 438 -21.82 30.37 3.51
CA ILE A 438 -23.16 30.70 3.97
C ILE A 438 -23.11 32.06 4.67
N THR A 439 -24.01 32.95 4.26
CA THR A 439 -24.32 34.20 4.94
C THR A 439 -25.73 34.12 5.50
N ASN A 440 -25.86 34.19 6.83
CA ASN A 440 -27.15 34.20 7.52
C ASN A 440 -27.07 35.02 8.80
N ALA A 441 -27.98 35.96 8.95
CA ALA A 441 -27.97 36.90 10.06
C ALA A 441 -28.34 36.27 11.41
N ASP A 442 -29.23 35.28 11.42
CA ASP A 442 -29.71 34.62 12.64
C ASP A 442 -28.60 33.85 13.36
N TYR A 443 -27.69 33.26 12.59
CA TYR A 443 -26.50 32.59 13.12
C TYR A 443 -25.27 33.51 13.22
N GLY A 444 -25.37 34.78 12.79
CA GLY A 444 -24.26 35.73 12.76
C GLY A 444 -23.16 35.31 11.74
N TRP A 445 -23.49 34.51 10.76
CA TRP A 445 -22.55 34.07 9.74
C TRP A 445 -22.42 35.10 8.62
N THR A 446 -21.18 35.43 8.28
CA THR A 446 -20.85 36.26 7.12
C THR A 446 -19.79 35.50 6.30
N ASN A 447 -20.17 34.96 5.15
CA ASN A 447 -19.32 34.15 4.29
C ASN A 447 -18.63 33.02 5.07
N LYS A 448 -19.33 32.36 5.98
CA LYS A 448 -18.78 31.22 6.74
C LYS A 448 -18.63 30.03 5.80
N LEU A 449 -17.43 29.48 5.76
CA LEU A 449 -17.08 28.41 4.83
C LEU A 449 -17.51 27.05 5.36
N PHE A 450 -17.96 26.22 4.41
CA PHE A 450 -18.32 24.81 4.63
C PHE A 450 -17.88 23.98 3.45
N ARG A 451 -17.55 22.72 3.68
CA ARG A 451 -17.33 21.72 2.64
C ARG A 451 -18.61 20.92 2.42
N VAL A 452 -18.97 20.73 1.16
CA VAL A 452 -20.12 19.91 0.77
C VAL A 452 -19.77 18.44 0.93
N MET A 453 -20.48 17.75 1.81
CA MET A 453 -20.30 16.31 2.04
C MET A 453 -21.25 15.49 1.16
N LYS A 454 -22.45 16.00 0.96
CA LYS A 454 -23.48 15.31 0.17
C LYS A 454 -24.44 16.32 -0.44
N VAL A 455 -24.83 16.05 -1.69
CA VAL A 455 -25.89 16.74 -2.40
C VAL A 455 -27.00 15.73 -2.72
N SER A 456 -28.22 16.07 -2.35
CA SER A 456 -29.41 15.26 -2.67
C SER A 456 -30.42 16.14 -3.39
N GLU A 457 -30.81 15.78 -4.61
CA GLU A 457 -31.90 16.46 -5.30
C GLU A 457 -33.18 16.37 -4.48
N ALA A 458 -33.90 17.47 -4.38
CA ALA A 458 -35.15 17.58 -3.63
C ALA A 458 -36.18 18.33 -4.43
N THR A 459 -37.46 17.96 -4.26
CA THR A 459 -38.53 18.79 -4.69
C THR A 459 -38.82 19.80 -3.58
N VAL A 460 -38.68 21.08 -3.90
CA VAL A 460 -38.91 22.19 -2.98
C VAL A 460 -40.26 22.85 -3.28
N ASP A 461 -40.54 24.00 -2.69
CA ASP A 461 -41.82 24.68 -2.77
C ASP A 461 -42.40 24.73 -4.19
N ASP A 462 -43.69 24.49 -4.29
CA ASP A 462 -44.49 24.48 -5.56
C ASP A 462 -44.04 23.44 -6.62
N GLY A 463 -43.30 22.38 -6.21
CA GLY A 463 -42.84 21.33 -7.11
C GLY A 463 -41.58 21.68 -7.92
N ASN A 464 -40.90 22.75 -7.56
CA ASN A 464 -39.63 23.12 -8.17
C ASN A 464 -38.50 22.19 -7.74
N LEU A 465 -37.50 22.04 -8.61
CA LEU A 465 -36.28 21.33 -8.25
C LEU A 465 -35.36 22.18 -7.36
N GLY A 466 -34.81 21.58 -6.34
CA GLY A 466 -33.82 22.13 -5.46
C GLY A 466 -32.88 21.04 -4.92
N ALA A 467 -32.08 21.36 -3.96
CA ALA A 467 -31.18 20.40 -3.34
C ALA A 467 -31.16 20.53 -1.81
N THR A 468 -31.03 19.38 -1.14
CA THR A 468 -30.63 19.32 0.27
C THR A 468 -29.15 19.00 0.32
N LEU A 469 -28.38 19.85 1.01
CA LEU A 469 -26.94 19.70 1.16
C LEU A 469 -26.59 19.40 2.62
N GLU A 470 -25.74 18.42 2.82
CA GLU A 470 -25.07 18.15 4.10
C GLU A 470 -23.67 18.74 4.01
N LEU A 471 -23.35 19.62 4.94
CA LEU A 471 -22.15 20.45 4.94
C LEU A 471 -21.37 20.21 6.23
N SER A 472 -20.04 20.16 6.15
CA SER A 472 -19.13 20.16 7.31
C SER A 472 -18.41 21.49 7.37
N GLU A 473 -18.18 21.99 8.58
CA GLU A 473 -17.39 23.21 8.78
C GLU A 473 -16.05 23.12 8.07
N TYR A 474 -15.64 24.21 7.46
CA TYR A 474 -14.40 24.29 6.72
C TYR A 474 -13.60 25.51 7.14
N ASN A 475 -12.33 25.30 7.46
CA ASN A 475 -11.39 26.35 7.82
C ASN A 475 -10.11 26.22 6.98
N ALA A 476 -9.82 27.21 6.15
CA ALA A 476 -8.64 27.20 5.30
C ALA A 476 -7.32 27.16 6.07
N VAL A 477 -7.30 27.64 7.32
CA VAL A 477 -6.10 27.65 8.20
C VAL A 477 -5.62 26.23 8.51
N VAL A 478 -6.51 25.24 8.56
CA VAL A 478 -6.14 23.83 8.75
C VAL A 478 -5.15 23.34 7.67
N TYR A 479 -5.13 23.98 6.51
CA TYR A 479 -4.26 23.61 5.38
C TYR A 479 -2.97 24.44 5.31
N ASP A 480 -2.73 25.30 6.29
CA ASP A 480 -1.49 26.07 6.38
C ASP A 480 -0.39 25.23 7.04
N ASP A 481 0.56 24.80 6.25
CA ASP A 481 1.70 23.97 6.71
C ASP A 481 2.60 24.70 7.71
N ALA A 482 2.53 26.04 7.80
CA ALA A 482 3.29 26.83 8.77
C ALA A 482 2.75 26.74 10.20
N THR A 483 1.50 26.33 10.38
CA THR A 483 0.86 26.16 11.70
C THR A 483 1.11 24.80 12.32
N ILE A 484 1.63 23.85 11.55
CA ILE A 484 1.80 22.46 11.94
C ILE A 484 3.00 22.30 12.88
N THR A 485 2.85 21.49 13.92
CA THR A 485 3.92 21.07 14.80
C THR A 485 5.07 20.45 14.00
N ALA A 486 6.32 20.79 14.33
CA ALA A 486 7.49 20.26 13.65
C ALA A 486 7.48 18.72 13.68
N PHE A 487 7.48 18.11 12.48
CA PHE A 487 7.57 16.67 12.35
C PHE A 487 9.00 16.21 12.61
N THR A 488 9.14 15.05 13.25
CA THR A 488 10.44 14.44 13.53
C THR A 488 10.51 13.08 12.85
N ALA A 489 11.54 12.87 12.01
CA ALA A 489 11.77 11.56 11.43
C ALA A 489 12.14 10.55 12.53
N ALA A 490 11.68 9.32 12.41
CA ALA A 490 12.11 8.24 13.28
C ALA A 490 13.65 8.05 13.19
N PRO A 491 14.32 7.67 14.28
CA PRO A 491 15.76 7.52 14.35
C PRO A 491 16.32 6.39 13.47
#